data_0be53d2b5231021cc948e069194deae2
#
_entry.id   0be53d2b5231021cc948e069194deae2
#
_cell.length_a   1.000
_cell.length_b   1.000
_cell.length_c   1.000
_cell.angle_alpha   90.00
_cell.angle_beta   90.00
_cell.angle_gamma   90.00
#
_symmetry.space_group_name_H-M   'P 1'
#
loop_
_entity.id
_entity.type
_entity.pdbx_description
1 polymer ?
#
loop_
_entity_poly.entity_id
_entity_poly.type
_entity_poly.pdbx_seq_one_letter_code
_entity_poly.pdbx_strand_id
1 'polypeptide(L)'
;MLNPAREAQGEVFTGIVRKIKRKSMTHSGNPTYKIFLDNRTIDTKPDAAINYFISDSMLGKEYVFILEYGRIIGFQLMPHQPTETTTRE
;
A
#
# COMPACT_ATOMS: atom_id res chain seq x y z
N MET A 1 -21.32 7.63 -19.22
CA MET A 1 -20.74 8.67 -18.52
C MET A 1 -20.12 8.21 -17.24
N LEU A 2 -19.00 8.78 -16.90
CA LEU A 2 -18.34 8.35 -15.71
C LEU A 2 -18.99 8.87 -14.47
N ASN A 3 -19.02 8.06 -13.47
CA ASN A 3 -19.54 8.43 -12.19
C ASN A 3 -18.38 8.99 -11.37
N PRO A 4 -18.44 10.24 -10.94
CA PRO A 4 -17.32 10.81 -10.19
C PRO A 4 -16.98 10.00 -8.94
N ALA A 5 -17.96 9.42 -8.29
CA ALA A 5 -17.66 8.65 -7.10
C ALA A 5 -16.86 7.42 -7.46
N ARG A 6 -17.12 6.86 -8.62
CA ARG A 6 -16.36 5.69 -9.02
C ARG A 6 -14.93 6.06 -9.37
N GLU A 7 -14.72 7.26 -9.89
CA GLU A 7 -13.37 7.67 -10.17
C GLU A 7 -12.60 7.93 -8.90
N ALA A 8 -13.26 8.35 -7.84
CA ALA A 8 -12.59 8.60 -6.59
C ALA A 8 -12.22 7.30 -5.89
N GLN A 9 -12.88 6.20 -6.26
CA GLN A 9 -12.64 4.94 -5.65
C GLN A 9 -11.85 4.06 -6.55
N GLY A 10 -11.18 3.10 -6.02
CA GLY A 10 -10.63 2.04 -6.83
C GLY A 10 -9.42 2.39 -7.64
N GLU A 11 -8.75 3.47 -7.30
CA GLU A 11 -7.50 3.73 -7.97
C GLU A 11 -6.54 2.59 -7.65
N VAL A 12 -5.84 2.07 -8.65
CA VAL A 12 -4.96 0.94 -8.48
C VAL A 12 -3.59 1.30 -9.04
N PHE A 13 -2.54 0.97 -8.29
CA PHE A 13 -1.20 1.20 -8.78
C PHE A 13 -0.25 0.19 -8.15
N THR A 14 0.95 0.07 -8.70
CA THR A 14 1.94 -0.85 -8.16
C THR A 14 3.14 -0.07 -7.68
N GLY A 15 3.87 -0.66 -6.76
CA GLY A 15 5.10 -0.05 -6.28
C GLY A 15 5.86 -1.01 -5.39
N ILE A 16 7.14 -0.74 -5.21
CA ILE A 16 8.00 -1.53 -4.36
C ILE A 16 8.10 -0.85 -3.01
N VAL A 17 7.86 -1.59 -1.96
CA VAL A 17 7.86 -1.03 -0.61
C VAL A 17 9.29 -0.77 -0.16
N ARG A 18 9.59 0.49 0.16
CA ARG A 18 10.93 0.87 0.58
C ARG A 18 11.01 1.12 2.07
N LYS A 19 9.94 1.63 2.67
CA LYS A 19 9.95 1.94 4.09
C LYS A 19 8.53 1.95 4.59
N ILE A 20 8.31 1.55 5.84
CA ILE A 20 7.01 1.59 6.46
C ILE A 20 7.16 2.35 7.77
N LYS A 21 6.34 3.37 7.97
CA LYS A 21 6.38 4.15 9.18
C LYS A 21 5.03 4.04 9.86
N ARG A 22 5.03 3.62 11.12
CA ARG A 22 3.80 3.53 11.89
C ARG A 22 3.40 4.91 12.36
N LYS A 23 2.13 5.23 12.18
CA LYS A 23 1.60 6.50 12.62
C LYS A 23 0.81 6.30 13.90
N SER A 24 0.24 7.37 14.41
CA SER A 24 -0.55 7.29 15.63
C SER A 24 -1.75 6.39 15.41
N MET A 25 -2.21 5.76 16.47
CA MET A 25 -3.38 4.93 16.38
C MET A 25 -4.62 5.78 16.28
N THR A 26 -5.65 5.21 15.68
CA THR A 26 -6.93 5.88 15.59
C THR A 26 -7.66 5.74 16.91
N HIS A 27 -8.84 6.34 17.01
CA HIS A 27 -9.66 6.23 18.20
C HIS A 27 -10.04 4.78 18.49
N SER A 28 -10.19 3.97 17.47
CA SER A 28 -10.55 2.58 17.71
C SER A 28 -9.32 1.75 18.04
N GLY A 29 -8.16 2.35 18.10
CA GLY A 29 -6.97 1.61 18.45
C GLY A 29 -6.27 0.93 17.32
N ASN A 30 -6.76 1.09 16.09
CA ASN A 30 -6.14 0.44 14.96
C ASN A 30 -4.94 1.25 14.48
N PRO A 31 -3.84 0.60 14.14
CA PRO A 31 -2.68 1.33 13.65
C PRO A 31 -2.92 1.87 12.25
N THR A 32 -2.23 2.94 11.91
CA THR A 32 -2.18 3.40 10.54
C THR A 32 -0.72 3.50 10.16
N TYR A 33 -0.46 3.50 8.87
CA TYR A 33 0.90 3.48 8.38
C TYR A 33 1.09 4.41 7.20
N LYS A 34 2.30 4.91 7.08
CA LYS A 34 2.72 5.64 5.89
C LYS A 34 3.65 4.69 5.15
N ILE A 35 3.30 4.37 3.91
CA ILE A 35 4.05 3.43 3.10
C ILE A 35 4.85 4.21 2.07
N PHE A 36 6.17 4.05 2.12
CA PHE A 36 7.06 4.71 1.16
C PHE A 36 7.38 3.71 0.06
N LEU A 37 6.95 4.03 -1.14
CA LEU A 37 7.21 3.18 -2.29
C LEU A 37 8.32 3.80 -3.13
N ASP A 38 8.79 3.05 -4.10
CA ASP A 38 9.82 3.57 -4.99
C ASP A 38 9.33 4.72 -5.84
N ASN A 39 8.02 4.86 -6.01
CA ASN A 39 7.47 5.90 -6.87
C ASN A 39 6.53 6.88 -6.19
N ARG A 40 6.17 6.66 -4.94
CA ARG A 40 5.28 7.58 -4.23
C ARG A 40 5.16 7.17 -2.76
N THR A 41 4.59 8.06 -1.97
CA THR A 41 4.35 7.78 -0.55
C THR A 41 2.87 7.92 -0.29
N ILE A 42 2.26 6.95 0.37
CA ILE A 42 0.82 6.96 0.59
C ILE A 42 0.50 6.46 1.98
N ASP A 43 -0.54 7.01 2.58
CA ASP A 43 -1.02 6.57 3.88
C ASP A 43 -2.06 5.49 3.70
N THR A 44 -2.18 4.61 4.69
CA THR A 44 -3.28 3.66 4.70
C THR A 44 -4.52 4.37 5.24
N LYS A 45 -5.68 3.85 4.87
CA LYS A 45 -6.93 4.41 5.36
C LYS A 45 -7.07 4.04 6.84
N PRO A 46 -7.43 4.97 7.71
CA PRO A 46 -7.63 4.65 9.12
C PRO A 46 -8.69 3.56 9.28
N ASP A 47 -8.43 2.66 10.19
CA ASP A 47 -9.37 1.58 10.52
C ASP A 47 -9.59 0.56 9.41
N ALA A 48 -8.82 0.59 8.36
CA ALA A 48 -8.94 -0.44 7.34
C ALA A 48 -8.40 -1.75 7.89
N ALA A 49 -9.08 -2.83 7.59
CA ALA A 49 -8.68 -4.13 8.09
C ALA A 49 -7.29 -4.53 7.63
N ILE A 50 -6.88 -4.08 6.45
CA ILE A 50 -5.59 -4.48 5.93
C ILE A 50 -4.44 -3.92 6.75
N ASN A 51 -4.70 -2.95 7.61
CA ASN A 51 -3.61 -2.38 8.40
C ASN A 51 -3.00 -3.42 9.33
N TYR A 52 -3.75 -4.44 9.68
CA TYR A 52 -3.21 -5.47 10.56
C TYR A 52 -2.24 -6.39 9.82
N PHE A 53 -2.21 -6.34 8.50
CA PHE A 53 -1.34 -7.20 7.73
C PHE A 53 -0.07 -6.50 7.26
N ILE A 54 0.12 -5.25 7.63
CA ILE A 54 1.29 -4.51 7.22
C ILE A 54 2.44 -4.85 8.15
N SER A 55 3.58 -5.23 7.59
CA SER A 55 4.74 -5.59 8.37
C SER A 55 6.00 -5.36 7.55
N ASP A 56 7.14 -5.46 8.23
CA ASP A 56 8.42 -5.25 7.56
C ASP A 56 8.72 -6.35 6.55
N SER A 57 7.97 -7.44 6.57
CA SER A 57 8.19 -8.48 5.56
C SER A 57 7.84 -7.99 4.17
N MET A 58 7.14 -6.86 4.07
CA MET A 58 6.79 -6.30 2.78
C MET A 58 7.94 -5.53 2.15
N LEU A 59 8.97 -5.20 2.93
CA LEU A 59 10.06 -4.36 2.41
C LEU A 59 10.77 -5.03 1.25
N GLY A 60 11.01 -4.26 0.21
CA GLY A 60 11.72 -4.74 -0.97
C GLY A 60 10.87 -5.51 -1.97
N LYS A 61 9.60 -5.67 -1.68
CA LYS A 61 8.72 -6.43 -2.57
C LYS A 61 7.74 -5.52 -3.26
N GLU A 62 7.29 -5.94 -4.42
CA GLU A 62 6.33 -5.16 -5.20
C GLU A 62 4.93 -5.62 -4.90
N TYR A 63 4.04 -4.66 -4.70
CA TYR A 63 2.64 -4.93 -4.41
C TYR A 63 1.74 -4.12 -5.32
N VAL A 64 0.53 -4.62 -5.51
CA VAL A 64 -0.54 -3.85 -6.11
C VAL A 64 -1.28 -3.22 -4.95
N PHE A 65 -1.52 -1.93 -5.01
CA PHE A 65 -2.25 -1.21 -3.98
C PHE A 65 -3.56 -0.70 -4.52
N ILE A 66 -4.59 -0.77 -3.71
CA ILE A 66 -5.90 -0.27 -4.06
C ILE A 66 -6.19 0.90 -3.16
N LEU A 67 -6.55 2.03 -3.76
CA LEU A 67 -6.80 3.24 -3.01
C LEU A 67 -8.25 3.65 -3.08
N GLU A 68 -8.68 4.32 -2.03
CA GLU A 68 -9.97 4.97 -2.01
C GLU A 68 -9.71 6.35 -1.44
N TYR A 69 -10.04 7.37 -2.20
CA TYR A 69 -9.81 8.76 -1.79
C TYR A 69 -8.36 8.99 -1.39
N GLY A 70 -7.45 8.43 -2.15
CA GLY A 70 -6.03 8.67 -1.94
C GLY A 70 -5.39 7.89 -0.81
N ARG A 71 -6.11 6.97 -0.19
CA ARG A 71 -5.55 6.18 0.91
C ARG A 71 -5.69 4.69 0.61
N ILE A 72 -4.70 3.94 1.06
CA ILE A 72 -4.69 2.51 0.77
C ILE A 72 -5.75 1.79 1.57
N ILE A 73 -6.59 1.02 0.87
CA ILE A 73 -7.61 0.20 1.52
C ILE A 73 -7.33 -1.28 1.27
N GLY A 74 -6.38 -1.62 0.42
CA GLY A 74 -6.05 -3.01 0.17
C GLY A 74 -4.75 -3.13 -0.57
N PHE A 75 -4.14 -4.31 -0.52
CA PHE A 75 -2.93 -4.55 -1.28
C PHE A 75 -2.79 -6.05 -1.51
N GLN A 76 -2.02 -6.39 -2.53
CA GLN A 76 -1.79 -7.79 -2.85
C GLN A 76 -0.39 -7.91 -3.42
N LEU A 77 0.35 -8.92 -2.98
CA LEU A 77 1.69 -9.13 -3.47
C LEU A 77 1.65 -9.46 -4.96
N MET A 78 2.51 -8.81 -5.70
CA MET A 78 2.60 -9.10 -7.12
C MET A 78 3.13 -10.51 -7.29
N PRO A 79 2.53 -11.31 -8.15
CA PRO A 79 3.00 -12.69 -8.35
C PRO A 79 4.37 -12.71 -8.99
N HIS A 80 4.73 -11.65 -9.71
CA HIS A 80 6.00 -11.60 -10.39
C HIS A 80 6.80 -10.47 -9.79
N GLN A 81 7.80 -10.78 -9.02
CA GLN A 81 8.57 -9.76 -8.32
C GLN A 81 9.72 -9.25 -9.17
N PRO A 82 10.21 -8.04 -8.87
CA PRO A 82 11.35 -7.52 -9.59
C PRO A 82 12.53 -8.44 -9.46
N THR A 83 13.31 -8.53 -10.52
CA THR A 83 14.37 -9.47 -10.50
C THR A 83 15.70 -8.84 -10.37
N GLU A 84 15.75 -7.75 -9.72
CA GLU A 84 17.00 -7.18 -9.53
C GLU A 84 17.93 -8.09 -8.92
N THR A 85 17.39 -9.07 -8.44
CA THR A 85 18.24 -9.93 -7.85
C THR A 85 18.92 -10.74 -8.74
N THR A 86 18.61 -10.70 -9.78
CA THR A 86 19.19 -11.57 -10.45
C THR A 86 20.37 -11.25 -10.77
N THR A 87 20.60 -10.69 -10.48
CA THR A 87 21.65 -10.47 -10.66
C THR A 87 22.40 -11.32 -10.48
N ARG A 88 22.58 -11.92 -10.48
CA ARG A 88 23.10 -12.73 -10.17
C ARG A 88 23.27 -13.61 -10.80
N GLU A 89 23.29 -13.70 -11.34
CA GLU A 89 23.48 -14.45 -11.80
C GLU A 89 23.90 -14.35 -12.31
#